data_9e1eb229811718dffa92608f478df268
#
_entry.id   9e1eb229811718dffa92608f478df268
#
_cell.length_a   1.000
_cell.length_b   1.000
_cell.length_c   1.000
_cell.angle_alpha   90.00
_cell.angle_beta   90.00
_cell.angle_gamma   90.00
#
_symmetry.space_group_name_H-M   'P 1'
#
loop_
_entity.id
_entity.type
_entity.pdbx_description
1 polymer ?
#
loop_
_entity_poly.entity_id
_entity_poly.type
_entity_poly.pdbx_seq_one_letter_code
_entity_poly.pdbx_strand_id
1 'polypeptide(L)'
;MRVFVGIGLDEKMRDSLWEAASKAQKLFPGRYSARENYHCTLQFIGQADAAAVQLIEKAMKEAAAQFDPFSITLAGLSFFRRPQDAVLFCGLVKSLILEQLAQSVRERLLTAGFKLEDGEFHSHITLARQARLDPKSLSLIPVAPEGQQVKEITLFESCRVEEQLRYVPLMRCPLGK
;
A
#
# COMPACT_ATOMS: atom_id res chain seq x y z
N MET A 1 1.59 -2.04 -18.91
CA MET A 1 1.77 -2.51 -17.51
C MET A 1 0.76 -1.83 -16.61
N ARG A 2 0.23 -2.51 -15.62
CA ARG A 2 -0.63 -1.88 -14.60
C ARG A 2 0.24 -1.51 -13.41
N VAL A 3 0.32 -0.22 -13.09
CA VAL A 3 1.29 0.28 -12.12
C VAL A 3 0.66 1.12 -11.00
N PHE A 4 1.35 1.18 -9.87
CA PHE A 4 1.02 2.04 -8.73
C PHE A 4 2.29 2.43 -7.96
N VAL A 5 2.24 3.56 -7.28
CA VAL A 5 3.30 4.00 -6.36
C VAL A 5 2.95 3.58 -4.94
N GLY A 6 3.90 3.02 -4.23
CA GLY A 6 3.70 2.57 -2.86
C GLY A 6 4.99 2.51 -2.05
N ILE A 7 4.83 2.09 -0.80
CA ILE A 7 5.91 1.84 0.15
C ILE A 7 6.00 0.34 0.36
N GLY A 8 7.17 -0.25 0.10
CA GLY A 8 7.48 -1.62 0.45
C GLY A 8 7.69 -1.79 1.95
N LEU A 9 7.40 -2.98 2.45
CA LEU A 9 7.52 -3.28 3.88
C LEU A 9 8.76 -4.15 4.15
N ASP A 10 9.37 -3.94 5.31
CA ASP A 10 10.44 -4.80 5.79
C ASP A 10 9.90 -6.15 6.30
N GLU A 11 10.80 -7.09 6.57
CA GLU A 11 10.43 -8.44 6.97
C GLU A 11 9.70 -8.49 8.31
N LYS A 12 10.04 -7.63 9.28
CA LYS A 12 9.39 -7.59 10.59
C LYS A 12 7.93 -7.14 10.48
N MET A 13 7.67 -6.08 9.70
CA MET A 13 6.30 -5.64 9.45
C MET A 13 5.50 -6.71 8.70
N ARG A 14 6.09 -7.33 7.69
CA ARG A 14 5.45 -8.43 6.96
C ARG A 14 5.11 -9.62 7.86
N ASP A 15 6.00 -9.98 8.79
CA ASP A 15 5.76 -11.07 9.74
C ASP A 15 4.61 -10.75 10.68
N SER A 16 4.56 -9.55 11.24
CA SER A 16 3.46 -9.11 12.11
C SER A 16 2.11 -9.11 11.38
N LEU A 17 2.08 -8.63 10.13
CA LEU A 17 0.89 -8.64 9.29
C LEU A 17 0.46 -10.05 8.92
N TRP A 18 1.41 -10.92 8.59
CA TRP A 18 1.14 -12.32 8.26
C TRP A 18 0.55 -13.08 9.46
N GLU A 19 1.06 -12.84 10.64
CA GLU A 19 0.52 -13.43 11.87
C GLU A 19 -0.93 -13.01 12.10
N ALA A 20 -1.23 -11.72 12.01
CA ALA A 20 -2.60 -11.21 12.15
C ALA A 20 -3.53 -11.71 11.04
N ALA A 21 -3.07 -11.69 9.78
CA ALA A 21 -3.82 -12.19 8.63
C ALA A 21 -4.11 -13.70 8.75
N SER A 22 -3.16 -14.48 9.25
CA SER A 22 -3.32 -15.92 9.45
C SER A 22 -4.39 -16.23 10.50
N LYS A 23 -4.44 -15.46 11.58
CA LYS A 23 -5.50 -15.54 12.59
C LYS A 23 -6.86 -15.17 11.99
N ALA A 24 -6.91 -14.09 11.23
CA ALA A 24 -8.13 -13.64 10.56
C ALA A 24 -8.64 -14.69 9.55
N GLN A 25 -7.75 -15.31 8.79
CA GLN A 25 -8.10 -16.31 7.77
C GLN A 25 -8.76 -17.56 8.36
N LYS A 26 -8.43 -17.91 9.59
CA LYS A 26 -9.08 -19.02 10.31
C LYS A 26 -10.52 -18.71 10.71
N LEU A 27 -10.87 -17.44 10.83
CA LEU A 27 -12.19 -16.97 11.29
C LEU A 27 -13.06 -16.45 10.14
N PHE A 28 -12.46 -15.86 9.12
CA PHE A 28 -13.17 -15.13 8.09
C PHE A 28 -12.80 -15.60 6.68
N PRO A 29 -13.77 -16.08 5.90
CA PRO A 29 -13.56 -16.37 4.48
C PRO A 29 -13.16 -15.13 3.70
N GLY A 30 -12.30 -15.29 2.69
CA GLY A 30 -11.88 -14.18 1.84
C GLY A 30 -10.70 -14.56 0.94
N ARG A 31 -10.31 -13.63 0.08
CA ARG A 31 -9.12 -13.76 -0.76
C ARG A 31 -7.95 -13.05 -0.09
N TYR A 32 -7.14 -13.80 0.62
CA TYR A 32 -5.99 -13.28 1.35
C TYR A 32 -4.80 -13.03 0.42
N SER A 33 -4.16 -11.88 0.61
CA SER A 33 -2.96 -11.50 -0.12
C SER A 33 -1.77 -12.36 0.29
N ALA A 34 -0.91 -12.70 -0.66
CA ALA A 34 0.38 -13.29 -0.33
C ALA A 34 1.23 -12.31 0.49
N ARG A 35 2.01 -12.83 1.42
CA ARG A 35 2.86 -12.02 2.32
C ARG A 35 3.78 -11.07 1.55
N GLU A 36 4.33 -11.52 0.44
CA GLU A 36 5.24 -10.76 -0.43
C GLU A 36 4.57 -9.54 -1.08
N ASN A 37 3.24 -9.54 -1.16
CA ASN A 37 2.46 -8.46 -1.75
C ASN A 37 2.06 -7.37 -0.75
N TYR A 38 2.40 -7.49 0.53
CA TYR A 38 2.07 -6.46 1.51
C TYR A 38 2.83 -5.16 1.22
N HIS A 39 2.08 -4.08 1.10
CA HIS A 39 2.59 -2.73 0.81
C HIS A 39 1.58 -1.68 1.27
N CYS A 40 2.04 -0.45 1.41
CA CYS A 40 1.15 0.70 1.54
C CYS A 40 1.08 1.43 0.20
N THR A 41 -0.08 1.43 -0.44
CA THR A 41 -0.28 2.19 -1.69
C THR A 41 -0.34 3.68 -1.41
N LEU A 42 0.45 4.47 -2.13
CA LEU A 42 0.36 5.93 -2.13
C LEU A 42 -0.55 6.44 -3.23
N GLN A 43 -0.42 5.91 -4.45
CA GLN A 43 -1.25 6.32 -5.59
C GLN A 43 -1.36 5.19 -6.62
N PHE A 44 -2.58 4.84 -6.97
CA PHE A 44 -2.87 4.01 -8.14
C PHE A 44 -2.79 4.85 -9.41
N ILE A 45 -2.15 4.31 -10.46
CA ILE A 45 -2.01 5.00 -11.75
C ILE A 45 -2.81 4.27 -12.84
N GLY A 46 -2.75 2.95 -12.87
CA GLY A 46 -3.41 2.14 -13.88
C GLY A 46 -2.45 1.72 -15.00
N GLN A 47 -2.92 1.71 -16.24
CA GLN A 47 -2.12 1.27 -17.39
C GLN A 47 -1.07 2.30 -17.77
N ALA A 48 0.17 1.85 -17.93
CA ALA A 48 1.29 2.68 -18.36
C ALA A 48 2.14 1.93 -19.40
N ASP A 49 2.55 2.65 -20.41
CA ASP A 49 3.58 2.22 -21.37
C ASP A 49 4.98 2.72 -20.96
N ALA A 50 5.98 2.46 -21.75
CA ALA A 50 7.36 2.84 -21.44
C ALA A 50 7.54 4.36 -21.33
N ALA A 51 6.85 5.15 -22.17
CA ALA A 51 6.91 6.61 -22.11
C ALA A 51 6.24 7.14 -20.84
N ALA A 52 5.10 6.60 -20.47
CA ALA A 52 4.41 6.94 -19.24
C ALA A 52 5.25 6.61 -18.00
N VAL A 53 5.97 5.48 -17.99
CA VAL A 53 6.87 5.11 -16.89
C VAL A 53 7.97 6.15 -16.68
N GLN A 54 8.53 6.74 -17.73
CA GLN A 54 9.53 7.82 -17.61
C GLN A 54 8.95 9.08 -16.96
N LEU A 55 7.71 9.44 -17.31
CA LEU A 55 7.03 10.58 -16.68
C LEU A 55 6.71 10.30 -15.21
N ILE A 56 6.30 9.07 -14.89
CA ILE A 56 6.06 8.65 -13.51
C ILE A 56 7.35 8.72 -12.70
N GLU A 57 8.45 8.22 -13.25
CA GLU A 57 9.77 8.29 -12.61
C GLU A 57 10.16 9.71 -12.23
N LYS A 58 10.02 10.65 -13.17
CA LYS A 58 10.28 12.07 -12.93
C LYS A 58 9.39 12.60 -11.79
N ALA A 59 8.10 12.35 -11.85
CA ALA A 59 7.15 12.79 -10.82
C ALA A 59 7.49 12.21 -9.43
N MET A 60 7.86 10.93 -9.37
CA MET A 60 8.26 10.27 -8.12
C MET A 60 9.55 10.88 -7.55
N LYS A 61 10.57 11.12 -8.37
CA LYS A 61 11.84 11.75 -7.93
C LYS A 61 11.60 13.15 -7.37
N GLU A 62 10.78 13.95 -8.05
CA GLU A 62 10.43 15.29 -7.61
C GLU A 62 9.63 15.30 -6.30
N ALA A 63 8.71 14.35 -6.11
CA ALA A 63 8.00 14.19 -4.86
C ALA A 63 8.92 13.73 -3.72
N ALA A 64 9.69 12.67 -3.95
CA ALA A 64 10.56 12.05 -2.95
C ALA A 64 11.64 13.00 -2.43
N ALA A 65 12.17 13.88 -3.28
CA ALA A 65 13.20 14.87 -2.92
C ALA A 65 12.75 15.89 -1.87
N GLN A 66 11.45 16.01 -1.61
CA GLN A 66 10.90 16.99 -0.66
C GLN A 66 10.78 16.43 0.77
N PHE A 67 11.02 15.14 0.97
CA PHE A 67 10.80 14.46 2.24
C PHE A 67 12.05 13.74 2.72
N ASP A 68 12.38 13.93 3.97
CA ASP A 68 13.39 13.10 4.63
C ASP A 68 12.80 11.75 5.03
N PRO A 69 13.63 10.70 5.26
CA PRO A 69 13.18 9.44 5.80
C PRO A 69 12.36 9.63 7.10
N PHE A 70 11.27 8.86 7.23
CA PHE A 70 10.37 8.94 8.38
C PHE A 70 9.88 7.54 8.77
N SER A 71 9.27 7.42 9.95
CA SER A 71 8.74 6.15 10.46
C SER A 71 7.26 5.98 10.14
N ILE A 72 6.86 4.75 9.85
CA ILE A 72 5.46 4.28 9.87
C ILE A 72 5.32 3.16 10.89
N THR A 73 4.14 3.04 11.49
CA THR A 73 3.85 2.04 12.52
C THR A 73 2.48 1.41 12.29
N LEU A 74 2.37 0.10 12.47
CA LEU A 74 1.11 -0.63 12.39
C LEU A 74 0.16 -0.19 13.52
N ALA A 75 -1.10 0.08 13.18
CA ALA A 75 -2.12 0.48 14.16
C ALA A 75 -3.02 -0.68 14.58
N GLY A 76 -3.60 -1.41 13.63
CA GLY A 76 -4.51 -2.51 13.92
C GLY A 76 -5.39 -2.87 12.73
N LEU A 77 -6.15 -3.97 12.86
CA LEU A 77 -7.04 -4.43 11.81
C LEU A 77 -8.30 -3.57 11.72
N SER A 78 -8.73 -3.34 10.50
CA SER A 78 -9.99 -2.68 10.17
C SER A 78 -10.44 -3.14 8.78
N PHE A 79 -11.50 -2.56 8.26
CA PHE A 79 -12.04 -2.95 6.97
C PHE A 79 -12.75 -1.81 6.26
N PHE A 80 -12.75 -1.88 4.92
CA PHE A 80 -13.63 -1.07 4.08
C PHE A 80 -14.84 -1.92 3.70
N ARG A 81 -16.03 -1.43 4.05
CA ARG A 81 -17.29 -2.11 3.73
C ARG A 81 -17.58 -2.01 2.23
N ARG A 82 -18.02 -3.11 1.64
CA ARG A 82 -18.54 -3.22 0.28
C ARG A 82 -19.99 -3.74 0.32
N PRO A 83 -20.77 -3.67 -0.75
CA PRO A 83 -22.18 -4.11 -0.74
C PRO A 83 -22.39 -5.56 -0.29
N GLN A 84 -21.47 -6.48 -0.63
CA GLN A 84 -21.60 -7.92 -0.34
C GLN A 84 -20.47 -8.48 0.52
N ASP A 85 -19.38 -7.72 0.72
CA ASP A 85 -18.17 -8.17 1.40
C ASP A 85 -17.40 -6.98 2.00
N ALA A 86 -16.16 -7.22 2.33
CA ALA A 86 -15.26 -6.19 2.85
C ALA A 86 -13.82 -6.37 2.34
N VAL A 87 -13.07 -5.28 2.37
CA VAL A 87 -11.62 -5.30 2.23
C VAL A 87 -11.01 -5.25 3.62
N LEU A 88 -10.35 -6.33 4.04
CA LEU A 88 -9.62 -6.39 5.30
C LEU A 88 -8.25 -5.72 5.13
N PHE A 89 -7.91 -4.83 6.04
CA PHE A 89 -6.61 -4.17 6.05
C PHE A 89 -6.06 -3.97 7.46
N CYS A 90 -4.77 -3.74 7.55
CA CYS A 90 -4.14 -3.16 8.73
C CYS A 90 -3.94 -1.66 8.48
N GLY A 91 -4.44 -0.83 9.39
CA GLY A 91 -4.20 0.60 9.38
C GLY A 91 -2.78 0.93 9.84
N LEU A 92 -2.31 2.10 9.48
CA LEU A 92 -1.09 2.70 10.02
C LEU A 92 -1.47 3.81 11.02
N VAL A 93 -0.62 4.01 12.01
CA VAL A 93 -0.75 5.15 12.93
C VAL A 93 -0.75 6.43 12.09
N LYS A 94 -1.64 7.36 12.41
CA LYS A 94 -1.79 8.62 11.68
C LYS A 94 -0.44 9.33 11.55
N SER A 95 -0.06 9.65 10.32
CA SER A 95 1.21 10.29 9.99
C SER A 95 0.97 11.42 8.98
N LEU A 96 1.14 12.65 9.41
CA LEU A 96 0.98 13.81 8.54
C LEU A 96 2.01 13.78 7.39
N ILE A 97 3.23 13.32 7.67
CA ILE A 97 4.30 13.21 6.65
C ILE A 97 3.90 12.21 5.57
N LEU A 98 3.33 11.07 5.95
CA LEU A 98 2.85 10.07 5.00
C LEU A 98 1.71 10.61 4.12
N GLU A 99 0.76 11.32 4.72
CA GLU A 99 -0.34 11.97 4.00
C GLU A 99 0.19 13.02 3.01
N GLN A 100 1.15 13.85 3.43
CA GLN A 100 1.79 14.85 2.58
C GLN A 100 2.59 14.24 1.44
N LEU A 101 3.30 13.14 1.69
CA LEU A 101 4.03 12.40 0.65
C LEU A 101 3.05 11.84 -0.41
N ALA A 102 1.97 11.21 0.02
CA ALA A 102 0.95 10.70 -0.90
C ALA A 102 0.33 11.82 -1.73
N GLN A 103 0.02 12.95 -1.11
CA GLN A 103 -0.51 14.14 -1.80
C GLN A 103 0.51 14.70 -2.80
N SER A 104 1.78 14.81 -2.43
CA SER A 104 2.83 15.30 -3.33
C SER A 104 3.00 14.39 -4.55
N VAL A 105 3.00 13.06 -4.36
CA VAL A 105 3.03 12.09 -5.47
C VAL A 105 1.84 12.30 -6.39
N ARG A 106 0.63 12.43 -5.83
CA ARG A 106 -0.59 12.68 -6.60
C ARG A 106 -0.51 13.95 -7.43
N GLU A 107 -0.12 15.06 -6.83
CA GLU A 107 -0.02 16.37 -7.49
C GLU A 107 0.99 16.36 -8.64
N ARG A 108 2.15 15.73 -8.45
CA ARG A 108 3.17 15.59 -9.50
C ARG A 108 2.69 14.75 -10.67
N LEU A 109 1.97 13.66 -10.39
CA LEU A 109 1.37 12.83 -11.44
C LEU A 109 0.28 13.58 -12.21
N LEU A 110 -0.59 14.32 -11.53
CA LEU A 110 -1.60 15.18 -12.19
C LEU A 110 -0.95 16.24 -13.08
N THR A 111 0.10 16.90 -12.60
CA THR A 111 0.88 17.87 -13.36
C THR A 111 1.55 17.25 -14.59
N ALA A 112 1.98 15.99 -14.48
CA ALA A 112 2.53 15.23 -15.60
C ALA A 112 1.47 14.72 -16.61
N GLY A 113 0.19 15.02 -16.38
CA GLY A 113 -0.91 14.73 -17.30
C GLY A 113 -1.63 13.40 -17.06
N PHE A 114 -1.35 12.70 -15.95
CA PHE A 114 -2.06 11.47 -15.61
C PHE A 114 -3.48 11.77 -15.14
N LYS A 115 -4.43 10.94 -15.56
CA LYS A 115 -5.79 10.93 -15.03
C LYS A 115 -5.85 9.97 -13.86
N LEU A 116 -6.07 10.49 -12.67
CA LEU A 116 -6.13 9.70 -11.45
C LEU A 116 -7.57 9.67 -10.91
N GLU A 117 -7.95 8.54 -10.32
CA GLU A 117 -9.25 8.44 -9.66
C GLU A 117 -9.33 9.41 -8.49
N ASP A 118 -10.53 9.99 -8.29
CA ASP A 118 -10.81 10.82 -7.13
C ASP A 118 -10.94 9.95 -5.88
N GLY A 119 -10.50 10.48 -4.74
CA GLY A 119 -10.59 9.81 -3.46
C GLY A 119 -9.61 10.38 -2.46
N GLU A 120 -9.94 10.21 -1.19
CA GLU A 120 -9.03 10.53 -0.10
C GLU A 120 -7.99 9.42 0.10
N PHE A 121 -6.79 9.82 0.46
CA PHE A 121 -5.75 8.87 0.86
C PHE A 121 -6.04 8.31 2.25
N HIS A 122 -6.10 6.98 2.34
CA HIS A 122 -6.18 6.25 3.61
C HIS A 122 -4.96 5.34 3.73
N SER A 123 -4.12 5.61 4.71
CA SER A 123 -2.93 4.80 4.97
C SER A 123 -3.31 3.42 5.49
N HIS A 124 -3.09 2.40 4.69
CA HIS A 124 -3.45 1.02 5.03
C HIS A 124 -2.63 0.01 4.25
N ILE A 125 -2.62 -1.22 4.75
CA ILE A 125 -2.03 -2.37 4.08
C ILE A 125 -3.12 -3.41 3.90
N THR A 126 -3.51 -3.69 2.67
CA THR A 126 -4.56 -4.66 2.36
C THR A 126 -4.08 -6.08 2.67
N LEU A 127 -4.87 -6.81 3.45
CA LEU A 127 -4.62 -8.20 3.82
C LEU A 127 -5.52 -9.19 3.08
N ALA A 128 -6.78 -8.83 2.87
CA ALA A 128 -7.72 -9.67 2.13
C ALA A 128 -8.79 -8.83 1.41
N ARG A 129 -9.29 -9.37 0.32
CA ARG A 129 -10.44 -8.85 -0.42
C ARG A 129 -11.57 -9.86 -0.38
N GLN A 130 -12.79 -9.41 -0.64
CA GLN A 130 -13.98 -10.26 -0.61
C GLN A 130 -14.10 -11.00 0.73
N ALA A 131 -13.71 -10.34 1.82
CA ALA A 131 -13.75 -10.92 3.15
C ALA A 131 -15.16 -10.82 3.76
N ARG A 132 -15.57 -11.86 4.45
CA ARG A 132 -16.81 -11.89 5.23
C ARG A 132 -16.46 -11.80 6.70
N LEU A 133 -16.56 -10.60 7.25
CA LEU A 133 -16.06 -10.25 8.56
C LEU A 133 -17.18 -10.12 9.59
N ASP A 134 -16.87 -10.52 10.82
CA ASP A 134 -17.58 -10.09 12.03
C ASP A 134 -16.73 -9.02 12.74
N PRO A 135 -17.21 -7.76 12.84
CA PRO A 135 -16.43 -6.68 13.43
C PRO A 135 -16.01 -6.92 14.89
N LYS A 136 -16.83 -7.58 15.68
CA LYS A 136 -16.51 -7.89 17.09
C LYS A 136 -15.34 -8.86 17.18
N SER A 137 -15.41 -9.97 16.43
CA SER A 137 -14.34 -10.97 16.39
C SER A 137 -13.05 -10.39 15.78
N LEU A 138 -13.17 -9.53 14.76
CA LEU A 138 -12.02 -8.85 14.16
C LEU A 138 -11.27 -7.98 15.18
N SER A 139 -12.01 -7.26 16.03
CA SER A 139 -11.41 -6.38 17.04
C SER A 139 -10.59 -7.12 18.11
N LEU A 140 -10.75 -8.44 18.21
CA LEU A 140 -10.02 -9.29 19.16
C LEU A 140 -8.70 -9.81 18.61
N ILE A 141 -8.42 -9.63 17.31
CA ILE A 141 -7.16 -10.05 16.71
C ILE A 141 -6.11 -8.97 16.95
N PRO A 142 -5.07 -9.25 17.74
CA PRO A 142 -4.02 -8.27 18.01
C PRO A 142 -3.09 -8.11 16.81
N VAL A 143 -2.55 -6.92 16.65
CA VAL A 143 -1.45 -6.63 15.74
C VAL A 143 -0.32 -6.03 16.56
N ALA A 144 0.86 -6.63 16.49
CA ALA A 144 2.04 -6.06 17.12
C ALA A 144 2.34 -4.67 16.51
N PRO A 145 2.63 -3.63 17.33
CA PRO A 145 2.86 -2.26 16.86
C PRO A 145 4.25 -2.12 16.22
N GLU A 146 4.56 -2.98 15.25
CA GLU A 146 5.80 -2.92 14.50
C GLU A 146 5.85 -1.66 13.66
N GLY A 147 7.05 -1.11 13.53
CA GLY A 147 7.32 0.05 12.72
C GLY A 147 8.55 -0.15 11.84
N GLN A 148 8.67 0.68 10.83
CA GLN A 148 9.85 0.75 9.98
C GLN A 148 10.16 2.17 9.56
N GLN A 149 11.40 2.40 9.15
CA GLN A 149 11.80 3.60 8.43
C GLN A 149 11.35 3.51 6.97
N VAL A 150 10.71 4.56 6.48
CA VAL A 150 10.46 4.76 5.05
C VAL A 150 11.63 5.57 4.49
N LYS A 151 12.44 4.94 3.65
CA LYS A 151 13.62 5.57 3.03
C LYS A 151 13.46 5.80 1.54
N GLU A 152 12.44 5.20 0.94
CA GLU A 152 12.18 5.24 -0.49
C GLU A 152 10.70 5.03 -0.79
N ILE A 153 10.26 5.47 -1.96
CA ILE A 153 9.00 5.09 -2.58
C ILE A 153 9.27 4.24 -3.81
N THR A 154 8.37 3.31 -4.11
CA THR A 154 8.57 2.31 -5.15
C THR A 154 7.43 2.37 -6.17
N LEU A 155 7.77 2.31 -7.46
CA LEU A 155 6.82 2.00 -8.51
C LEU A 155 6.71 0.49 -8.65
N PHE A 156 5.51 -0.02 -8.48
CA PHE A 156 5.20 -1.45 -8.61
C PHE A 156 4.41 -1.72 -9.88
N GLU A 157 4.71 -2.83 -10.52
CA GLU A 157 3.84 -3.44 -11.52
C GLU A 157 2.96 -4.50 -10.86
N SER A 158 1.66 -4.42 -11.13
CA SER A 158 0.71 -5.49 -10.79
C SER A 158 0.62 -6.46 -11.96
N CYS A 159 1.22 -7.62 -11.84
CA CYS A 159 1.24 -8.64 -12.87
C CYS A 159 0.87 -10.03 -12.32
N ARG A 160 0.67 -11.00 -13.20
CA ARG A 160 0.49 -12.40 -12.84
C ARG A 160 1.73 -13.20 -13.22
N VAL A 161 2.28 -13.88 -12.24
CA VAL A 161 3.37 -14.82 -12.40
C VAL A 161 2.85 -16.19 -11.95
N GLU A 162 2.90 -17.19 -12.83
CA GLU A 162 2.34 -18.53 -12.56
C GLU A 162 0.89 -18.47 -12.00
N GLU A 163 0.05 -17.66 -12.65
CA GLU A 163 -1.33 -17.37 -12.27
C GLU A 163 -1.53 -16.66 -10.91
N GLN A 164 -0.48 -16.42 -10.17
CA GLN A 164 -0.53 -15.68 -8.92
C GLN A 164 -0.31 -14.19 -9.13
N LEU A 165 -1.12 -13.37 -8.44
CA LEU A 165 -0.92 -11.93 -8.42
C LEU A 165 0.41 -11.61 -7.72
N ARG A 166 1.24 -10.79 -8.37
CA ARG A 166 2.52 -10.31 -7.84
C ARG A 166 2.63 -8.80 -8.04
N TYR A 167 3.23 -8.15 -7.07
CA TYR A 167 3.63 -6.75 -7.16
C TYR A 167 5.14 -6.69 -7.28
N VAL A 168 5.59 -6.41 -8.49
CA VAL A 168 7.02 -6.42 -8.85
C VAL A 168 7.54 -4.99 -8.83
N PRO A 169 8.61 -4.68 -8.07
CA PRO A 169 9.20 -3.36 -8.08
C PRO A 169 9.88 -3.09 -9.44
N LEU A 170 9.47 -2.01 -10.11
CA LEU A 170 10.08 -1.54 -11.36
C LEU A 170 11.20 -0.54 -11.08
N MET A 171 10.99 0.35 -10.12
CA MET A 171 12.00 1.34 -9.73
C MET A 171 11.77 1.78 -8.28
N ARG A 172 12.83 2.31 -7.68
CA ARG A 172 12.83 2.87 -6.33
C ARG A 172 13.40 4.28 -6.36
N CYS A 173 12.72 5.19 -5.66
CA CYS A 173 13.15 6.58 -5.52
C CYS A 173 13.45 6.85 -4.05
N PRO A 174 14.72 7.05 -3.67
CA PRO A 174 15.08 7.42 -2.31
C PRO A 174 14.42 8.73 -1.88
N LEU A 175 14.04 8.84 -0.61
CA LEU A 175 13.63 10.10 0.00
C LEU A 175 14.86 10.96 0.27
N GLY A 176 14.65 12.28 0.22
CA GLY A 176 15.70 13.27 0.41
C GLY A 176 16.44 13.63 -0.88
N LYS A 177 17.43 14.51 -0.71
CA LYS A 177 18.26 15.02 -1.81
C LYS A 177 19.52 14.20 -1.99
#